data_c0d81a64a173c6c18e587e419043ab41
#
_entry.id   c0d81a64a173c6c18e587e419043ab41
#
_cell.length_a   1.000
_cell.length_b   1.000
_cell.length_c   1.000
_cell.angle_alpha   90.00
_cell.angle_beta   90.00
_cell.angle_gamma   90.00
#
_symmetry.space_group_name_H-M   'P 1'
#
loop_
_entity.id
_entity.type
_entity.pdbx_description
1 polymer ?
#
loop_
_entity_poly.entity_id
_entity_poly.type
_entity_poly.pdbx_seq_one_letter_code
_entity_poly.pdbx_strand_id
1 'polypeptide(L)'
;VNDDLRKEWKEYLDETRTHQKVLLALFEQVGLDPNVQTPGRKVVAHIGNSLVKAMQMAKAEGDAHAAELVACECVVLAETKDHMNWELLGHVAEKGKSTHAKALKAAHEQVEEDEDHHLYHTTGWCRELWISALGLPAVLPPPEEVKQVETAIGASRAEQQRDKML
;
A
#
# COMPACT_ATOMS: atom_id res chain seq x y z
N VAL A 1 10.00 -5.00 13.99
CA VAL A 1 11.37 -4.92 14.52
C VAL A 1 11.98 -3.57 14.15
N ASN A 2 11.82 -3.10 12.92
CA ASN A 2 12.28 -1.79 12.50
C ASN A 2 11.37 -0.67 13.05
N ASP A 3 11.95 0.27 13.82
CA ASP A 3 11.20 1.33 14.48
C ASP A 3 10.74 2.41 13.51
N ASP A 4 11.51 2.70 12.46
CA ASP A 4 11.14 3.69 11.44
C ASP A 4 9.96 3.18 10.62
N LEU A 5 10.01 1.94 10.12
CA LEU A 5 8.91 1.31 9.43
C LEU A 5 7.63 1.25 10.28
N ARG A 6 7.78 0.95 11.59
CA ARG A 6 6.65 0.94 12.51
C ARG A 6 6.00 2.31 12.65
N LYS A 7 6.80 3.37 12.64
CA LYS A 7 6.31 4.75 12.70
C LYS A 7 5.53 5.08 11.44
N GLU A 8 6.09 4.81 10.27
CA GLU A 8 5.43 5.05 8.98
C GLU A 8 4.11 4.29 8.87
N TRP A 9 4.09 3.00 9.18
CA TRP A 9 2.84 2.22 9.13
C TRP A 9 1.76 2.68 10.10
N LYS A 10 2.10 3.42 11.16
CA LYS A 10 1.09 4.08 11.99
C LYS A 10 0.49 5.28 11.29
N GLU A 11 1.30 6.04 10.57
CA GLU A 11 0.85 7.17 9.76
C GLU A 11 -0.05 6.66 8.63
N TYR A 12 0.38 5.64 7.86
CA TYR A 12 -0.42 4.98 6.82
C TYR A 12 -1.75 4.42 7.34
N LEU A 13 -1.78 3.85 8.54
CA LEU A 13 -3.02 3.38 9.15
C LEU A 13 -4.02 4.52 9.37
N ASP A 14 -3.57 5.70 9.77
CA ASP A 14 -4.43 6.86 10.00
C ASP A 14 -4.91 7.48 8.67
N GLU A 15 -4.06 7.47 7.65
CA GLU A 15 -4.40 7.84 6.26
C GLU A 15 -5.41 6.86 5.67
N THR A 16 -5.18 5.54 5.75
CA THR A 16 -6.14 4.52 5.31
C THR A 16 -7.51 4.65 5.99
N ARG A 17 -7.56 5.03 7.26
CA ARG A 17 -8.82 5.35 7.94
C ARG A 17 -9.51 6.58 7.36
N THR A 18 -8.74 7.52 6.86
CA THR A 18 -9.26 8.70 6.15
C THR A 18 -9.78 8.30 4.77
N HIS A 19 -9.05 7.46 4.03
CA HIS A 19 -9.49 6.90 2.76
C HIS A 19 -10.82 6.14 2.89
N GLN A 20 -10.98 5.37 3.96
CA GLN A 20 -12.26 4.70 4.26
C GLN A 20 -13.42 5.70 4.43
N LYS A 21 -13.20 6.85 5.08
CA LYS A 21 -14.22 7.90 5.24
C LYS A 21 -14.55 8.55 3.89
N VAL A 22 -13.53 8.83 3.07
CA VAL A 22 -13.70 9.37 1.71
C VAL A 22 -14.54 8.39 0.87
N LEU A 23 -14.22 7.09 0.93
CA LEU A 23 -14.96 6.07 0.20
C LEU A 23 -16.41 5.95 0.68
N LEU A 24 -16.66 5.97 1.99
CA LEU A 24 -18.02 5.92 2.54
C LEU A 24 -18.84 7.14 2.14
N ALA A 25 -18.24 8.34 2.18
CA ALA A 25 -18.89 9.56 1.70
C ALA A 25 -19.20 9.49 0.20
N LEU A 26 -18.32 8.89 -0.60
CA LEU A 26 -18.56 8.65 -2.02
C LEU A 26 -19.74 7.70 -2.22
N PHE A 27 -19.85 6.59 -1.48
CA PHE A 27 -20.99 5.68 -1.52
C PHE A 27 -22.31 6.41 -1.27
N GLU A 28 -22.35 7.29 -0.28
CA GLU A 28 -23.52 8.13 0.02
C GLU A 28 -23.87 9.07 -1.14
N GLN A 29 -22.87 9.78 -1.70
CA GLN A 29 -23.05 10.73 -2.79
C GLN A 29 -23.57 10.07 -4.08
N VAL A 30 -23.14 8.83 -4.35
CA VAL A 30 -23.59 8.09 -5.54
C VAL A 30 -24.82 7.22 -5.28
N GLY A 31 -25.36 7.22 -4.07
CA GLY A 31 -26.58 6.50 -3.69
C GLY A 31 -26.39 4.98 -3.62
N LEU A 32 -25.21 4.48 -3.30
CA LEU A 32 -24.91 3.06 -3.18
C LEU A 32 -24.82 2.65 -1.69
N ASP A 33 -25.33 1.46 -1.39
CA ASP A 33 -25.16 0.86 -0.04
C ASP A 33 -23.79 0.18 0.08
N PRO A 34 -22.91 0.67 0.98
CA PRO A 34 -21.59 0.07 1.20
C PRO A 34 -21.64 -1.34 1.79
N ASN A 35 -22.79 -1.83 2.26
CA ASN A 35 -22.92 -3.14 2.88
C ASN A 35 -23.33 -4.26 1.92
N VAL A 36 -23.64 -3.93 0.66
CA VAL A 36 -24.00 -4.93 -0.35
C VAL A 36 -22.88 -5.93 -0.56
N GLN A 37 -23.22 -7.22 -0.42
CA GLN A 37 -22.27 -8.32 -0.59
C GLN A 37 -22.14 -8.74 -2.06
N THR A 38 -21.34 -8.00 -2.81
CA THR A 38 -21.01 -8.36 -4.19
C THR A 38 -19.98 -9.50 -4.25
N PRO A 39 -19.90 -10.25 -5.36
CA PRO A 39 -18.84 -11.24 -5.57
C PRO A 39 -17.44 -10.65 -5.41
N GLY A 40 -17.19 -9.46 -5.97
CA GLY A 40 -15.91 -8.75 -5.83
C GLY A 40 -15.56 -8.44 -4.39
N ARG A 41 -16.53 -7.92 -3.59
CA ARG A 41 -16.32 -7.66 -2.17
C ARG A 41 -15.93 -8.91 -1.39
N LYS A 42 -16.57 -10.05 -1.68
CA LYS A 42 -16.25 -11.33 -1.02
C LYS A 42 -14.84 -11.79 -1.34
N VAL A 43 -14.40 -11.63 -2.60
CA VAL A 43 -13.04 -11.99 -3.03
C VAL A 43 -12.01 -11.09 -2.34
N VAL A 44 -12.20 -9.79 -2.34
CA VAL A 44 -11.29 -8.84 -1.67
C VAL A 44 -11.20 -9.10 -0.17
N ALA A 45 -12.34 -9.34 0.49
CA ALA A 45 -12.36 -9.70 1.90
C ALA A 45 -11.62 -11.01 2.19
N HIS A 46 -11.74 -12.02 1.31
CA HIS A 46 -11.01 -13.27 1.44
C HIS A 46 -9.49 -13.05 1.31
N ILE A 47 -9.05 -12.28 0.32
CA ILE A 47 -7.64 -11.96 0.11
C ILE A 47 -7.09 -11.23 1.35
N GLY A 48 -7.73 -10.15 1.80
CA GLY A 48 -7.29 -9.38 2.96
C GLY A 48 -7.20 -10.22 4.24
N ASN A 49 -8.22 -11.04 4.51
CA ASN A 49 -8.20 -11.96 5.66
C ASN A 49 -7.07 -13.00 5.55
N SER A 50 -6.72 -13.43 4.33
CA SER A 50 -5.62 -14.37 4.10
C SER A 50 -4.26 -13.73 4.38
N LEU A 51 -4.07 -12.47 4.00
CA LEU A 51 -2.85 -11.71 4.31
C LEU A 51 -2.69 -11.52 5.83
N VAL A 52 -3.76 -11.12 6.53
CA VAL A 52 -3.75 -11.02 8.00
C VAL A 52 -3.40 -12.36 8.64
N LYS A 53 -3.95 -13.46 8.14
CA LYS A 53 -3.64 -14.80 8.63
C LYS A 53 -2.17 -15.17 8.39
N ALA A 54 -1.60 -14.84 7.23
CA ALA A 54 -0.19 -15.08 6.94
C ALA A 54 0.74 -14.34 7.93
N MET A 55 0.45 -13.06 8.22
CA MET A 55 1.19 -12.30 9.23
C MET A 55 1.08 -12.90 10.62
N GLN A 56 -0.11 -13.38 11.02
CA GLN A 56 -0.32 -14.04 12.31
C GLN A 56 0.45 -15.37 12.41
N MET A 57 0.49 -16.14 11.33
CA MET A 57 1.27 -17.39 11.26
C MET A 57 2.76 -17.11 11.41
N ALA A 58 3.31 -16.17 10.64
CA ALA A 58 4.72 -15.78 10.75
C ALA A 58 5.09 -15.30 12.16
N LYS A 59 4.22 -14.50 12.78
CA LYS A 59 4.41 -14.04 14.16
C LYS A 59 4.42 -15.19 15.17
N ALA A 60 3.64 -16.25 14.94
CA ALA A 60 3.54 -17.40 15.83
C ALA A 60 4.80 -18.29 15.81
N GLU A 61 5.58 -18.27 14.73
CA GLU A 61 6.87 -18.99 14.62
C GLU A 61 7.96 -18.39 15.51
N GLY A 62 7.79 -17.17 16.02
CA GLY A 62 8.65 -16.55 17.03
C GLY A 62 9.90 -15.84 16.50
N ASP A 63 10.20 -15.93 15.20
CA ASP A 63 11.24 -15.12 14.57
C ASP A 63 10.67 -13.75 14.17
N ALA A 64 11.07 -12.72 14.92
CA ALA A 64 10.56 -11.37 14.73
C ALA A 64 11.01 -10.74 13.39
N HIS A 65 12.21 -11.06 12.90
CA HIS A 65 12.68 -10.56 11.61
C HIS A 65 11.97 -11.24 10.44
N ALA A 66 11.82 -12.56 10.49
CA ALA A 66 11.03 -13.28 9.49
C ALA A 66 9.57 -12.80 9.47
N ALA A 67 8.98 -12.56 10.64
CA ALA A 67 7.62 -12.01 10.72
C ALA A 67 7.51 -10.60 10.15
N GLU A 68 8.53 -9.75 10.30
CA GLU A 68 8.59 -8.42 9.69
C GLU A 68 8.64 -8.48 8.16
N LEU A 69 9.46 -9.37 7.59
CA LEU A 69 9.52 -9.62 6.14
C LEU A 69 8.16 -10.04 5.58
N VAL A 70 7.53 -11.04 6.21
CA VAL A 70 6.19 -11.50 5.80
C VAL A 70 5.16 -10.38 5.92
N ALA A 71 5.22 -9.57 6.99
CA ALA A 71 4.31 -8.44 7.14
C ALA A 71 4.50 -7.42 6.02
N CYS A 72 5.74 -7.11 5.66
CA CYS A 72 6.07 -6.19 4.58
C CYS A 72 5.53 -6.67 3.23
N GLU A 73 5.74 -7.95 2.90
CA GLU A 73 5.18 -8.56 1.69
C GLU A 73 3.65 -8.51 1.67
N CYS A 74 3.01 -8.80 2.79
CA CYS A 74 1.55 -8.74 2.91
C CYS A 74 1.00 -7.32 2.72
N VAL A 75 1.69 -6.31 3.26
CA VAL A 75 1.31 -4.90 3.07
C VAL A 75 1.49 -4.50 1.62
N VAL A 76 2.61 -4.81 0.96
CA VAL A 76 2.81 -4.54 -0.48
C VAL A 76 1.69 -5.17 -1.33
N LEU A 77 1.26 -6.40 -1.02
CA LEU A 77 0.16 -7.05 -1.75
C LEU A 77 -1.18 -6.35 -1.51
N ALA A 78 -1.44 -5.88 -0.29
CA ALA A 78 -2.66 -5.15 0.04
C ALA A 78 -2.68 -3.79 -0.66
N GLU A 79 -1.61 -3.01 -0.54
CA GLU A 79 -1.47 -1.69 -1.16
C GLU A 79 -1.52 -1.78 -2.69
N THR A 80 -0.88 -2.79 -3.31
CA THR A 80 -0.99 -3.03 -4.75
C THR A 80 -2.46 -3.19 -5.18
N LYS A 81 -3.25 -3.92 -4.39
CA LYS A 81 -4.66 -4.13 -4.74
C LYS A 81 -5.50 -2.88 -4.51
N ASP A 82 -5.22 -2.14 -3.46
CA ASP A 82 -5.96 -0.92 -3.12
C ASP A 82 -5.65 0.19 -4.13
N HIS A 83 -4.39 0.47 -4.36
CA HIS A 83 -3.93 1.43 -5.37
C HIS A 83 -4.55 1.17 -6.75
N MET A 84 -4.53 -0.07 -7.25
CA MET A 84 -5.18 -0.43 -8.52
C MET A 84 -6.69 -0.13 -8.53
N ASN A 85 -7.36 -0.23 -7.39
CA ASN A 85 -8.78 0.10 -7.31
C ASN A 85 -9.01 1.62 -7.38
N TRP A 86 -8.16 2.41 -6.71
CA TRP A 86 -8.21 3.86 -6.76
C TRP A 86 -7.85 4.40 -8.15
N GLU A 87 -6.82 3.86 -8.80
CA GLU A 87 -6.50 4.17 -10.21
C GLU A 87 -7.69 3.89 -11.14
N LEU A 88 -8.35 2.72 -10.98
CA LEU A 88 -9.52 2.39 -11.77
C LEU A 88 -10.66 3.39 -11.53
N LEU A 89 -10.86 3.82 -10.30
CA LEU A 89 -11.86 4.83 -9.93
C LEU A 89 -11.55 6.17 -10.61
N GLY A 90 -10.30 6.62 -10.58
CA GLY A 90 -9.82 7.81 -11.30
C GLY A 90 -10.03 7.70 -12.80
N HIS A 91 -9.68 6.55 -13.39
CA HIS A 91 -9.90 6.29 -14.82
C HIS A 91 -11.38 6.37 -15.21
N VAL A 92 -12.28 5.79 -14.40
CA VAL A 92 -13.72 5.87 -14.62
C VAL A 92 -14.24 7.31 -14.48
N ALA A 93 -13.66 8.08 -13.56
CA ALA A 93 -14.00 9.49 -13.39
C ALA A 93 -13.63 10.33 -14.62
N GLU A 94 -12.49 10.04 -15.25
CA GLU A 94 -12.03 10.78 -16.44
C GLU A 94 -12.71 10.36 -17.73
N LYS A 95 -12.84 9.07 -17.98
CA LYS A 95 -13.26 8.50 -19.26
C LYS A 95 -14.71 8.05 -19.25
N GLY A 96 -15.28 7.84 -18.09
CA GLY A 96 -16.67 7.40 -17.93
C GLY A 96 -17.67 8.52 -18.27
N LYS A 97 -18.85 8.12 -18.78
CA LYS A 97 -19.99 9.03 -19.01
C LYS A 97 -20.94 9.05 -17.80
N SER A 98 -20.40 8.85 -16.60
CA SER A 98 -21.19 8.80 -15.38
C SER A 98 -21.66 10.19 -14.94
N THR A 99 -22.90 10.29 -14.47
CA THR A 99 -23.41 11.48 -13.77
C THR A 99 -22.63 11.73 -12.46
N HIS A 100 -21.93 10.72 -11.96
CA HIS A 100 -21.14 10.76 -10.73
C HIS A 100 -19.65 11.07 -10.96
N ALA A 101 -19.23 11.33 -12.23
CA ALA A 101 -17.82 11.53 -12.58
C ALA A 101 -17.13 12.60 -11.69
N LYS A 102 -17.84 13.68 -11.36
CA LYS A 102 -17.29 14.73 -10.48
C LYS A 102 -17.04 14.23 -9.04
N ALA A 103 -17.94 13.43 -8.50
CA ALA A 103 -17.77 12.85 -7.15
C ALA A 103 -16.65 11.82 -7.11
N LEU A 104 -16.58 10.96 -8.13
CA LEU A 104 -15.50 9.98 -8.29
C LEU A 104 -14.14 10.65 -8.39
N LYS A 105 -14.03 11.70 -9.20
CA LYS A 105 -12.78 12.47 -9.36
C LYS A 105 -12.36 13.12 -8.05
N ALA A 106 -13.28 13.79 -7.36
CA ALA A 106 -12.99 14.45 -6.10
C ALA A 106 -12.57 13.48 -4.98
N ALA A 107 -13.08 12.25 -4.97
CA ALA A 107 -12.66 11.21 -4.05
C ALA A 107 -11.26 10.70 -4.40
N HIS A 108 -10.98 10.42 -5.68
CA HIS A 108 -9.68 9.99 -6.15
C HIS A 108 -8.58 11.00 -5.82
N GLU A 109 -8.78 12.28 -6.16
CA GLU A 109 -7.81 13.36 -5.91
C GLU A 109 -7.47 13.58 -4.42
N GLN A 110 -8.32 13.12 -3.50
CA GLN A 110 -8.06 13.22 -2.06
C GLN A 110 -7.16 12.09 -1.53
N VAL A 111 -6.96 11.04 -2.31
CA VAL A 111 -6.39 9.78 -1.84
C VAL A 111 -5.16 9.37 -2.66
N GLU A 112 -5.10 9.80 -3.92
CA GLU A 112 -4.10 9.33 -4.90
C GLU A 112 -2.65 9.48 -4.40
N GLU A 113 -2.31 10.62 -3.81
CA GLU A 113 -0.93 10.89 -3.36
C GLU A 113 -0.50 9.97 -2.21
N ASP A 114 -1.39 9.77 -1.24
CA ASP A 114 -1.14 8.87 -0.11
C ASP A 114 -1.03 7.41 -0.58
N GLU A 115 -1.91 6.97 -1.49
CA GLU A 115 -1.91 5.61 -2.04
C GLU A 115 -0.65 5.30 -2.87
N ASP A 116 -0.20 6.26 -3.68
CA ASP A 116 1.09 6.17 -4.37
C ASP A 116 2.24 5.99 -3.37
N HIS A 117 2.26 6.80 -2.31
CA HIS A 117 3.28 6.73 -1.27
C HIS A 117 3.22 5.37 -0.53
N HIS A 118 2.04 4.95 -0.08
CA HIS A 118 1.87 3.67 0.62
C HIS A 118 2.42 2.50 -0.19
N LEU A 119 2.05 2.40 -1.48
CA LEU A 119 2.50 1.31 -2.33
C LEU A 119 4.00 1.36 -2.60
N TYR A 120 4.47 2.49 -3.13
CA TYR A 120 5.83 2.53 -3.68
C TYR A 120 6.88 2.61 -2.58
N HIS A 121 6.63 3.34 -1.51
CA HIS A 121 7.58 3.41 -0.40
C HIS A 121 7.62 2.10 0.41
N THR A 122 6.46 1.46 0.67
CA THR A 122 6.46 0.12 1.29
C THR A 122 7.16 -0.93 0.42
N THR A 123 7.07 -0.81 -0.91
CA THR A 123 7.84 -1.67 -1.83
C THR A 123 9.35 -1.45 -1.66
N GLY A 124 9.78 -0.21 -1.48
CA GLY A 124 11.16 0.12 -1.13
C GLY A 124 11.61 -0.53 0.18
N TRP A 125 10.82 -0.40 1.24
CA TRP A 125 11.07 -1.07 2.53
C TRP A 125 11.18 -2.58 2.39
N CYS A 126 10.24 -3.21 1.71
CA CYS A 126 10.22 -4.66 1.51
C CYS A 126 11.50 -5.14 0.79
N ARG A 127 11.90 -4.44 -0.25
CA ARG A 127 13.14 -4.72 -1.00
C ARG A 127 14.38 -4.64 -0.09
N GLU A 128 14.53 -3.54 0.63
CA GLU A 128 15.75 -3.31 1.44
C GLU A 128 15.81 -4.24 2.67
N LEU A 129 14.68 -4.57 3.27
CA LEU A 129 14.63 -5.56 4.36
C LEU A 129 15.03 -6.96 3.86
N TRP A 130 14.60 -7.37 2.67
CA TRP A 130 15.04 -8.63 2.07
C TRP A 130 16.53 -8.62 1.73
N ILE A 131 17.05 -7.53 1.18
CA ILE A 131 18.49 -7.36 0.93
C ILE A 131 19.28 -7.53 2.22
N SER A 132 18.83 -6.90 3.30
CA SER A 132 19.44 -7.05 4.65
C SER A 132 19.39 -8.49 5.16
N ALA A 133 18.23 -9.16 5.03
CA ALA A 133 18.05 -10.55 5.47
C ALA A 133 18.95 -11.55 4.72
N LEU A 134 19.31 -11.23 3.48
CA LEU A 134 20.27 -12.00 2.67
C LEU A 134 21.74 -11.70 3.02
N GLY A 135 22.00 -10.85 4.00
CA GLY A 135 23.36 -10.49 4.42
C GLY A 135 24.07 -9.54 3.44
N LEU A 136 23.31 -8.83 2.61
CA LEU A 136 23.83 -7.84 1.69
C LEU A 136 23.66 -6.42 2.25
N PRO A 137 24.49 -5.44 1.82
CA PRO A 137 24.32 -4.05 2.24
C PRO A 137 22.95 -3.51 1.82
N ALA A 138 22.14 -3.12 2.81
CA ALA A 138 20.82 -2.54 2.63
C ALA A 138 20.81 -1.06 3.00
N VAL A 139 19.90 -0.30 2.36
CA VAL A 139 19.67 1.12 2.65
C VAL A 139 18.39 1.23 3.46
N LEU A 140 18.50 1.38 4.77
CA LEU A 140 17.39 1.47 5.72
C LEU A 140 17.53 2.75 6.58
N PRO A 141 16.50 3.64 6.60
CA PRO A 141 15.29 3.61 5.78
C PRO A 141 15.59 3.77 4.28
N PRO A 142 14.72 3.22 3.40
CA PRO A 142 14.86 3.40 1.96
C PRO A 142 14.62 4.87 1.56
N PRO A 143 15.13 5.31 0.40
CA PRO A 143 14.74 6.61 -0.15
C PRO A 143 13.23 6.68 -0.42
N GLU A 144 12.66 7.89 -0.26
CA GLU A 144 11.24 8.16 -0.57
C GLU A 144 10.87 7.74 -2.01
N GLU A 145 9.78 6.99 -2.12
CA GLU A 145 9.26 6.45 -3.38
C GLU A 145 7.74 6.60 -3.38
N VAL A 146 7.22 7.59 -4.11
CA VAL A 146 5.78 7.93 -4.11
C VAL A 146 5.03 7.56 -5.39
N LYS A 147 5.76 7.22 -6.47
CA LYS A 147 5.20 6.82 -7.77
C LYS A 147 6.08 5.76 -8.42
N GLN A 148 5.52 4.99 -9.35
CA GLN A 148 6.26 3.93 -10.04
C GLN A 148 7.53 4.45 -10.72
N VAL A 149 7.51 5.63 -11.34
CA VAL A 149 8.70 6.27 -11.93
C VAL A 149 9.71 6.65 -10.85
N GLU A 150 9.24 7.15 -9.73
CA GLU A 150 10.06 7.53 -8.57
C GLU A 150 10.59 6.31 -7.86
N THR A 151 9.84 5.19 -7.83
CA THR A 151 10.33 3.89 -7.34
C THR A 151 11.57 3.44 -8.11
N ALA A 152 11.59 3.58 -9.43
CA ALA A 152 12.79 3.28 -10.23
C ALA A 152 13.97 4.20 -9.89
N ILE A 153 13.70 5.49 -9.67
CA ILE A 153 14.71 6.48 -9.24
C ILE A 153 15.18 6.14 -7.81
N GLY A 154 14.28 5.83 -6.90
CA GLY A 154 14.58 5.43 -5.53
C GLY A 154 15.44 4.17 -5.48
N ALA A 155 15.10 3.15 -6.26
CA ALA A 155 15.90 1.93 -6.40
C ALA A 155 17.32 2.23 -6.90
N SER A 156 17.47 3.11 -7.91
CA SER A 156 18.77 3.54 -8.40
C SER A 156 19.57 4.32 -7.35
N ARG A 157 18.92 5.16 -6.55
CA ARG A 157 19.57 5.88 -5.44
C ARG A 157 20.05 4.94 -4.33
N ALA A 158 19.25 3.93 -4.00
CA ALA A 158 19.63 2.91 -3.02
C ALA A 158 20.84 2.09 -3.52
N GLU A 159 20.84 1.69 -4.80
CA GLU A 159 21.96 0.99 -5.42
C GLU A 159 23.25 1.82 -5.38
N GLN A 160 23.19 3.11 -5.72
CA GLN A 160 24.32 4.03 -5.62
C GLN A 160 24.82 4.20 -4.17
N GLN A 161 23.97 4.05 -3.18
CA GLN A 161 24.39 4.06 -1.78
C GLN A 161 25.04 2.73 -1.38
N ARG A 162 24.51 1.58 -1.83
CA ARG A 162 25.15 0.27 -1.62
C ARG A 162 26.55 0.20 -2.19
N ASP A 163 26.75 0.72 -3.40
CA ASP A 163 28.07 0.74 -4.05
C ASP A 163 29.13 1.49 -3.25
N LYS A 164 28.71 2.46 -2.43
CA LYS A 164 29.61 3.20 -1.54
C LYS A 164 29.91 2.46 -0.22
N MET A 165 29.16 1.42 0.09
CA MET A 165 29.32 0.60 1.30
C MET A 165 30.23 -0.62 1.07
N LEU A 166 30.43 -1.01 -0.19
CA LEU A 166 31.29 -2.10 -0.62
C LEU A 166 32.71 -1.62 -0.87
#